data_43a55282ae9ce4cdd6fb03a90611b25a
#
_entry.id   43a55282ae9ce4cdd6fb03a90611b25a
#
_cell.length_a   1.000
_cell.length_b   1.000
_cell.length_c   1.000
_cell.angle_alpha   90.00
_cell.angle_beta   90.00
_cell.angle_gamma   90.00
#
_symmetry.space_group_name_H-M   'P 1'
#
loop_
_entity.id
_entity.type
_entity.pdbx_description
1 polymer ?
#
loop_
_entity_poly.entity_id
_entity_poly.type
_entity_poly.pdbx_seq_one_letter_code
_entity_poly.pdbx_strand_id
1 'polypeptide(L)'
;MQNPAEENIVKLSDFQKFVRQMPPTYDPKDATQRSRILEQMGLNADNIYQELEMSNPFVDTHMDVSFSGTPVNLHSHDFYELLYCTNTCGVEYLVGAERYRLQKGDVIIVPPGISHRPLLPAVMEEPYRRIVLWINRNFMERMLLNFPEARDARQGQVVMLRTGGTRWENIGGLFENGLQESQSSTPESLLLLVGNTLTLLGQIHRAVMDRSTDIMAAEKPQLLEQVLSYIEKNLSEKIALADVAHQFFVSESTVSQLFRKKMGVSFYRCVTQRRLIAAKALITEGNPLEQVAEKTGFGDYSAFYRAFKQEYGISPRQYRNLQGK
;
A
#
# COMPACT_ATOMS: atom_id res chain seq x y z
N MET A 1 14.43 33.51 -3.69
CA MET A 1 13.31 33.71 -4.63
C MET A 1 12.63 32.35 -4.76
N GLN A 2 11.45 32.18 -4.19
CA GLN A 2 10.65 30.98 -4.34
C GLN A 2 10.13 30.94 -5.79
N ASN A 3 10.26 29.79 -6.42
CA ASN A 3 9.78 29.58 -7.78
C ASN A 3 8.25 29.49 -7.74
N PRO A 4 7.49 30.39 -8.39
CA PRO A 4 6.03 30.40 -8.31
C PRO A 4 5.37 29.15 -8.89
N ALA A 5 6.09 28.29 -9.62
CA ALA A 5 5.61 27.00 -10.12
C ALA A 5 5.55 25.88 -9.05
N GLU A 6 6.06 26.11 -7.83
CA GLU A 6 6.07 25.10 -6.75
C GLU A 6 4.81 25.15 -5.86
N GLU A 7 3.92 26.14 -6.02
CA GLU A 7 2.82 26.37 -5.07
C GLU A 7 1.51 25.64 -5.36
N ASN A 8 1.31 25.09 -6.56
CA ASN A 8 0.01 24.51 -6.96
C ASN A 8 0.09 23.00 -7.22
N ILE A 9 0.51 22.20 -6.23
CA ILE A 9 0.37 20.75 -6.32
C ILE A 9 -0.94 20.34 -5.67
N VAL A 10 -1.74 19.57 -6.40
CA VAL A 10 -3.03 19.04 -5.99
C VAL A 10 -2.94 17.53 -5.89
N LYS A 11 -3.51 16.96 -4.83
CA LYS A 11 -3.63 15.50 -4.70
C LYS A 11 -4.54 14.94 -5.77
N LEU A 12 -4.23 13.75 -6.27
CA LEU A 12 -5.08 13.06 -7.26
C LEU A 12 -6.51 12.87 -6.73
N SER A 13 -6.67 12.58 -5.44
CA SER A 13 -7.98 12.44 -4.79
C SER A 13 -8.82 13.73 -4.85
N ASP A 14 -8.20 14.88 -4.64
CA ASP A 14 -8.90 16.19 -4.72
C ASP A 14 -9.23 16.56 -6.16
N PHE A 15 -8.33 16.25 -7.10
CA PHE A 15 -8.62 16.36 -8.52
C PHE A 15 -9.78 15.44 -8.94
N GLN A 16 -9.81 14.19 -8.47
CA GLN A 16 -10.92 13.28 -8.75
C GLN A 16 -12.25 13.75 -8.14
N LYS A 17 -12.24 14.32 -6.93
CA LYS A 17 -13.45 14.94 -6.34
C LYS A 17 -13.98 16.07 -7.21
N PHE A 18 -13.08 16.93 -7.71
CA PHE A 18 -13.46 18.00 -8.63
C PHE A 18 -14.06 17.44 -9.93
N VAL A 19 -13.43 16.43 -10.52
CA VAL A 19 -13.90 15.74 -11.72
C VAL A 19 -15.30 15.11 -11.53
N ARG A 20 -15.60 14.53 -10.37
CA ARG A 20 -16.93 13.96 -10.06
C ARG A 20 -18.05 15.01 -10.04
N GLN A 21 -17.73 16.29 -9.90
CA GLN A 21 -18.69 17.38 -9.99
C GLN A 21 -18.92 17.87 -11.43
N MET A 22 -18.17 17.31 -12.40
CA MET A 22 -18.30 17.62 -13.82
C MET A 22 -19.52 16.91 -14.46
N PRO A 23 -20.01 17.44 -15.60
CA PRO A 23 -21.10 16.80 -16.33
C PRO A 23 -20.80 15.35 -16.71
N PRO A 24 -21.81 14.48 -16.86
CA PRO A 24 -21.63 13.04 -17.21
C PRO A 24 -20.91 12.79 -18.54
N THR A 25 -20.75 13.82 -19.37
CA THR A 25 -20.03 13.78 -20.65
C THR A 25 -18.51 13.77 -20.50
N TYR A 26 -17.99 13.96 -19.28
CA TYR A 26 -16.56 13.92 -19.02
C TYR A 26 -16.05 12.49 -18.89
N ASP A 27 -15.07 12.13 -19.75
CA ASP A 27 -14.33 10.86 -19.63
C ASP A 27 -12.95 11.13 -18.98
N PRO A 28 -12.71 10.68 -17.74
CA PRO A 28 -11.42 10.85 -17.06
C PRO A 28 -10.27 10.09 -17.72
N LYS A 29 -10.55 9.15 -18.63
CA LYS A 29 -9.55 8.41 -19.41
C LYS A 29 -9.12 9.17 -20.68
N ASP A 30 -9.91 10.13 -21.13
CA ASP A 30 -9.57 10.98 -22.26
C ASP A 30 -8.49 12.00 -21.85
N ALA A 31 -7.27 11.80 -22.33
CA ALA A 31 -6.13 12.64 -22.03
C ALA A 31 -6.35 14.11 -22.44
N THR A 32 -7.10 14.36 -23.52
CA THR A 32 -7.39 15.72 -24.03
C THR A 32 -8.35 16.46 -23.11
N GLN A 33 -9.40 15.78 -22.65
CA GLN A 33 -10.36 16.37 -21.70
C GLN A 33 -9.69 16.63 -20.34
N ARG A 34 -8.86 15.69 -19.87
CA ARG A 34 -8.09 15.86 -18.64
C ARG A 34 -7.14 17.04 -18.71
N SER A 35 -6.40 17.21 -19.82
CA SER A 35 -5.50 18.36 -20.01
C SER A 35 -6.23 19.69 -19.99
N ARG A 36 -7.39 19.79 -20.63
CA ARG A 36 -8.21 21.02 -20.62
C ARG A 36 -8.68 21.41 -19.22
N ILE A 37 -9.06 20.44 -18.40
CA ILE A 37 -9.47 20.70 -17.01
C ILE A 37 -8.29 21.19 -16.18
N LEU A 38 -7.13 20.54 -16.33
CA LEU A 38 -5.91 20.98 -15.65
C LEU A 38 -5.54 22.40 -16.02
N GLU A 39 -5.62 22.76 -17.30
CA GLU A 39 -5.40 24.14 -17.76
C GLU A 39 -6.39 25.12 -17.16
N GLN A 40 -7.68 24.76 -17.08
CA GLN A 40 -8.71 25.60 -16.42
C GLN A 40 -8.44 25.82 -14.94
N MET A 41 -7.79 24.84 -14.27
CA MET A 41 -7.38 24.94 -12.86
C MET A 41 -6.00 25.65 -12.71
N GLY A 42 -5.36 26.07 -13.80
CA GLY A 42 -3.99 26.60 -13.77
C GLY A 42 -2.94 25.54 -13.45
N LEU A 43 -3.23 24.27 -13.71
CA LEU A 43 -2.39 23.12 -13.41
C LEU A 43 -1.93 22.44 -14.70
N ASN A 44 -0.85 21.68 -14.60
CA ASN A 44 -0.44 20.71 -15.62
C ASN A 44 -0.40 19.30 -15.02
N ALA A 45 -0.12 18.28 -15.81
CA ALA A 45 -0.07 16.90 -15.34
C ALA A 45 0.98 16.67 -14.22
N ASP A 46 2.05 17.47 -14.22
CA ASP A 46 3.13 17.40 -13.23
C ASP A 46 2.73 18.03 -11.88
N ASN A 47 1.64 18.76 -11.82
CA ASN A 47 1.09 19.33 -10.59
C ASN A 47 0.19 18.34 -9.82
N ILE A 48 -0.08 17.15 -10.35
CA ILE A 48 -0.88 16.13 -9.68
C ILE A 48 0.04 15.15 -8.96
N TYR A 49 -0.05 15.14 -7.65
CA TYR A 49 0.58 14.11 -6.84
C TYR A 49 -0.26 12.84 -6.85
N GLN A 50 0.31 11.78 -7.44
CA GLN A 50 -0.34 10.48 -7.55
C GLN A 50 0.11 9.57 -6.41
N GLU A 51 -0.70 9.44 -5.41
CA GLU A 51 -0.54 8.46 -4.34
C GLU A 51 -1.84 7.70 -4.14
N LEU A 52 -1.74 6.50 -3.56
CA LEU A 52 -2.90 5.80 -3.06
C LEU A 52 -3.45 6.58 -1.87
N GLU A 53 -4.63 7.15 -2.03
CA GLU A 53 -5.30 7.95 -1.02
C GLU A 53 -6.76 7.56 -0.89
N MET A 54 -7.24 7.63 0.35
CA MET A 54 -8.64 7.37 0.65
C MET A 54 -9.53 8.52 0.19
N SER A 55 -10.72 8.19 -0.34
CA SER A 55 -11.71 9.17 -0.80
C SER A 55 -12.51 9.80 0.33
N ASN A 56 -12.50 9.18 1.52
CA ASN A 56 -13.21 9.66 2.70
C ASN A 56 -12.42 9.33 3.99
N PRO A 57 -12.78 9.94 5.15
CA PRO A 57 -12.01 9.78 6.39
C PRO A 57 -12.30 8.48 7.15
N PHE A 58 -13.06 7.56 6.60
CA PHE A 58 -13.47 6.32 7.28
C PHE A 58 -12.94 5.08 6.56
N VAL A 59 -13.60 4.70 5.48
CA VAL A 59 -13.35 3.44 4.76
C VAL A 59 -13.59 3.60 3.26
N ASP A 60 -12.78 2.92 2.44
CA ASP A 60 -12.96 2.81 0.99
C ASP A 60 -12.92 1.34 0.59
N THR A 61 -13.80 0.92 -0.32
CA THR A 61 -13.79 -0.46 -0.83
C THR A 61 -13.87 -0.44 -2.36
N HIS A 62 -13.05 -1.29 -2.99
CA HIS A 62 -13.04 -1.43 -4.45
C HIS A 62 -12.60 -2.83 -4.88
N MET A 63 -12.84 -3.16 -6.13
CA MET A 63 -12.34 -4.37 -6.78
C MET A 63 -11.06 -4.05 -7.54
N ASP A 64 -10.02 -4.82 -7.28
CA ASP A 64 -8.78 -4.79 -8.04
C ASP A 64 -8.64 -6.02 -8.92
N VAL A 65 -8.16 -5.81 -10.15
CA VAL A 65 -7.86 -6.86 -11.12
C VAL A 65 -6.45 -6.67 -11.67
N SER A 66 -5.64 -7.70 -11.56
CA SER A 66 -4.27 -7.70 -12.09
C SER A 66 -4.07 -8.83 -13.10
N PHE A 67 -3.42 -8.51 -14.21
CA PHE A 67 -3.13 -9.46 -15.29
C PHE A 67 -1.66 -9.89 -15.25
N SER A 68 -1.35 -11.03 -15.87
CA SER A 68 0.05 -11.47 -16.05
C SER A 68 0.88 -10.37 -16.73
N GLY A 69 2.10 -10.16 -16.24
CA GLY A 69 3.02 -9.15 -16.77
C GLY A 69 2.69 -7.70 -16.38
N THR A 70 1.60 -7.43 -15.64
CA THR A 70 1.32 -6.09 -15.12
C THR A 70 2.36 -5.72 -14.05
N PRO A 71 3.14 -4.65 -14.22
CA PRO A 71 4.07 -4.23 -13.19
C PRO A 71 3.28 -3.62 -12.01
N VAL A 72 3.31 -4.28 -10.87
CA VAL A 72 2.83 -3.71 -9.61
C VAL A 72 4.04 -3.29 -8.80
N ASN A 73 4.22 -2.00 -8.57
CA ASN A 73 5.34 -1.47 -7.80
C ASN A 73 5.21 -1.81 -6.32
N LEU A 74 6.35 -1.98 -5.64
CA LEU A 74 6.38 -2.02 -4.19
C LEU A 74 5.88 -0.67 -3.66
N HIS A 75 4.87 -0.68 -2.80
CA HIS A 75 4.26 0.53 -2.24
C HIS A 75 3.92 0.35 -0.77
N SER A 76 3.61 1.43 -0.12
CA SER A 76 3.02 1.50 1.22
C SER A 76 2.10 2.72 1.30
N HIS A 77 1.25 2.76 2.28
CA HIS A 77 0.30 3.85 2.53
C HIS A 77 0.07 4.03 4.03
N ASP A 78 -0.60 5.11 4.44
CA ASP A 78 -0.87 5.46 5.85
C ASP A 78 -2.29 5.07 6.29
N PHE A 79 -2.82 4.00 5.75
CA PHE A 79 -4.10 3.40 6.16
C PHE A 79 -3.95 1.88 6.27
N TYR A 80 -4.88 1.23 6.95
CA TYR A 80 -4.97 -0.24 6.94
C TYR A 80 -5.56 -0.71 5.63
N GLU A 81 -4.96 -1.74 5.04
CA GLU A 81 -5.49 -2.41 3.86
C GLU A 81 -5.87 -3.85 4.21
N LEU A 82 -7.10 -4.21 3.91
CA LEU A 82 -7.59 -5.58 3.98
C LEU A 82 -7.85 -6.07 2.55
N LEU A 83 -7.24 -7.18 2.20
CA LEU A 83 -7.40 -7.81 0.89
C LEU A 83 -8.16 -9.11 1.05
N TYR A 84 -9.23 -9.31 0.29
CA TYR A 84 -9.93 -10.57 0.17
C TYR A 84 -9.71 -11.16 -1.22
N CYS A 85 -9.09 -12.33 -1.29
CA CYS A 85 -8.78 -13.02 -2.54
C CYS A 85 -10.02 -13.75 -3.07
N THR A 86 -10.54 -13.33 -4.23
CA THR A 86 -11.80 -13.88 -4.78
C THR A 86 -11.59 -15.09 -5.69
N ASN A 87 -10.36 -15.34 -6.17
CA ASN A 87 -10.04 -16.51 -7.00
C ASN A 87 -8.61 -17.02 -6.71
N THR A 88 -8.38 -18.29 -7.06
CA THR A 88 -7.05 -18.92 -6.95
C THR A 88 -6.35 -18.86 -8.29
N CYS A 89 -5.23 -18.14 -8.39
CA CYS A 89 -4.52 -17.93 -9.65
C CYS A 89 -2.99 -18.02 -9.51
N GLY A 90 -2.50 -18.66 -8.43
CA GLY A 90 -1.07 -18.89 -8.21
C GLY A 90 -0.26 -17.65 -7.82
N VAL A 91 -0.93 -16.58 -7.42
CA VAL A 91 -0.29 -15.35 -6.97
C VAL A 91 0.33 -15.55 -5.60
N GLU A 92 1.55 -15.05 -5.44
CA GLU A 92 2.18 -14.86 -4.15
C GLU A 92 2.06 -13.37 -3.75
N TYR A 93 1.97 -13.08 -2.47
CA TYR A 93 1.89 -11.72 -1.96
C TYR A 93 3.08 -11.45 -1.04
N LEU A 94 3.87 -10.44 -1.38
CA LEU A 94 4.99 -9.98 -0.57
C LEU A 94 4.49 -8.85 0.34
N VAL A 95 4.68 -9.01 1.64
CA VAL A 95 4.34 -7.99 2.64
C VAL A 95 5.53 -7.84 3.59
N GLY A 96 6.12 -6.65 3.64
CA GLY A 96 7.41 -6.46 4.31
C GLY A 96 8.47 -7.37 3.71
N ALA A 97 9.00 -8.28 4.53
CA ALA A 97 9.94 -9.31 4.11
C ALA A 97 9.31 -10.73 4.08
N GLU A 98 8.01 -10.83 4.19
CA GLU A 98 7.29 -12.11 4.25
C GLU A 98 6.53 -12.36 2.96
N ARG A 99 6.42 -13.62 2.58
CA ARG A 99 5.75 -14.06 1.37
C ARG A 99 4.66 -15.07 1.69
N TYR A 100 3.51 -14.87 1.07
CA TYR A 100 2.32 -15.70 1.23
C TYR A 100 1.80 -16.16 -0.13
N ARG A 101 1.44 -17.44 -0.26
CA ARG A 101 0.77 -17.96 -1.44
C ARG A 101 -0.74 -17.85 -1.24
N LEU A 102 -1.38 -17.10 -2.13
CA LEU A 102 -2.80 -16.79 -2.03
C LEU A 102 -3.69 -17.84 -2.65
N GLN A 103 -4.84 -18.03 -2.02
CA GLN A 103 -5.95 -18.86 -2.53
C GLN A 103 -7.26 -18.08 -2.35
N LYS A 104 -8.30 -18.53 -3.05
CA LYS A 104 -9.65 -18.00 -2.85
C LYS A 104 -10.07 -18.12 -1.39
N GLY A 105 -10.63 -17.04 -0.84
CA GLY A 105 -11.05 -16.96 0.55
C GLY A 105 -9.94 -16.53 1.51
N ASP A 106 -8.73 -16.25 1.04
CA ASP A 106 -7.68 -15.71 1.89
C ASP A 106 -7.91 -14.21 2.14
N VAL A 107 -7.69 -13.80 3.39
CA VAL A 107 -7.72 -12.40 3.83
C VAL A 107 -6.33 -12.02 4.30
N ILE A 108 -5.80 -10.92 3.76
CA ILE A 108 -4.56 -10.31 4.24
C ILE A 108 -4.89 -8.97 4.89
N ILE A 109 -4.32 -8.73 6.05
CA ILE A 109 -4.38 -7.44 6.75
C ILE A 109 -2.98 -6.82 6.71
N VAL A 110 -2.86 -5.69 6.05
CA VAL A 110 -1.62 -4.91 5.93
C VAL A 110 -1.76 -3.64 6.76
N PRO A 111 -0.98 -3.51 7.84
CA PRO A 111 -0.94 -2.27 8.64
C PRO A 111 -0.33 -1.10 7.87
N PRO A 112 -0.61 0.16 8.31
CA PRO A 112 0.02 1.36 7.77
C PRO A 112 1.56 1.28 7.73
N GLY A 113 2.15 1.80 6.67
CA GLY A 113 3.60 1.90 6.51
C GLY A 113 4.32 0.62 6.09
N ILE A 114 3.64 -0.52 6.08
CA ILE A 114 4.24 -1.79 5.63
C ILE A 114 4.29 -1.84 4.12
N SER A 115 5.49 -2.05 3.57
CA SER A 115 5.67 -2.20 2.12
C SER A 115 5.11 -3.53 1.62
N HIS A 116 4.34 -3.50 0.53
CA HIS A 116 3.72 -4.72 0.00
C HIS A 116 3.48 -4.65 -1.51
N ARG A 117 3.27 -5.82 -2.13
CA ARG A 117 2.87 -5.98 -3.52
C ARG A 117 2.48 -7.43 -3.85
N PRO A 118 1.62 -7.69 -4.85
CA PRO A 118 1.48 -9.02 -5.43
C PRO A 118 2.72 -9.37 -6.26
N LEU A 119 3.11 -10.62 -6.23
CA LEU A 119 4.10 -11.23 -7.12
C LEU A 119 3.32 -12.07 -8.14
N LEU A 120 3.06 -11.47 -9.30
CA LEU A 120 2.25 -12.08 -10.34
C LEU A 120 3.06 -13.11 -11.12
N PRO A 121 2.53 -14.33 -11.37
CA PRO A 121 3.15 -15.29 -12.28
C PRO A 121 3.32 -14.69 -13.69
N ALA A 122 4.34 -15.16 -14.40
CA ALA A 122 4.58 -14.75 -15.78
C ALA A 122 3.40 -15.11 -16.71
N VAL A 123 2.72 -16.22 -16.39
CA VAL A 123 1.50 -16.68 -17.09
C VAL A 123 0.45 -16.98 -16.04
N MET A 124 -0.75 -16.46 -16.23
CA MET A 124 -1.94 -16.74 -15.43
C MET A 124 -3.08 -17.13 -16.37
N GLU A 125 -3.81 -18.18 -16.01
CA GLU A 125 -5.00 -18.59 -16.75
C GLU A 125 -6.16 -17.61 -16.58
N GLU A 126 -6.27 -17.06 -15.37
CA GLU A 126 -7.26 -16.04 -15.00
C GLU A 126 -6.57 -14.84 -14.34
N PRO A 127 -7.11 -13.62 -14.50
CA PRO A 127 -6.58 -12.46 -13.79
C PRO A 127 -6.77 -12.61 -12.27
N TYR A 128 -5.81 -12.12 -11.52
CA TYR A 128 -5.91 -12.04 -10.07
C TYR A 128 -6.94 -10.99 -9.67
N ARG A 129 -7.99 -11.42 -8.98
CA ARG A 129 -9.08 -10.56 -8.50
C ARG A 129 -9.11 -10.54 -6.99
N ARG A 130 -9.26 -9.35 -6.45
CA ARG A 130 -9.35 -9.13 -5.00
C ARG A 130 -10.28 -7.97 -4.68
N ILE A 131 -11.03 -8.10 -3.60
CA ILE A 131 -11.73 -6.98 -3.00
C ILE A 131 -10.77 -6.35 -1.99
N VAL A 132 -10.59 -5.04 -2.11
CA VAL A 132 -9.71 -4.24 -1.28
C VAL A 132 -10.57 -3.35 -0.39
N LEU A 133 -10.31 -3.38 0.90
CA LEU A 133 -10.91 -2.48 1.88
C LEU A 133 -9.79 -1.67 2.53
N TRP A 134 -9.83 -0.36 2.37
CA TRP A 134 -8.97 0.58 3.06
C TRP A 134 -9.69 1.16 4.27
N ILE A 135 -8.99 1.22 5.40
CA ILE A 135 -9.51 1.76 6.64
C ILE A 135 -8.58 2.87 7.12
N ASN A 136 -9.11 4.07 7.25
CA ASN A 136 -8.34 5.22 7.71
C ASN A 136 -7.72 4.92 9.09
N ARG A 137 -6.44 5.26 9.24
CA ARG A 137 -5.67 5.01 10.46
C ARG A 137 -6.34 5.62 11.70
N ASN A 138 -6.70 6.90 11.64
CA ASN A 138 -7.32 7.59 12.77
C ASN A 138 -8.71 7.01 13.11
N PHE A 139 -9.46 6.57 12.10
CA PHE A 139 -10.73 5.89 12.31
C PHE A 139 -10.53 4.55 13.03
N MET A 140 -9.58 3.73 12.58
CA MET A 140 -9.24 2.46 13.23
C MET A 140 -8.79 2.68 14.68
N GLU A 141 -7.90 3.64 14.93
CA GLU A 141 -7.41 3.96 16.26
C GLU A 141 -8.53 4.40 17.20
N ARG A 142 -9.46 5.26 16.75
CA ARG A 142 -10.63 5.68 17.52
C ARG A 142 -11.58 4.51 17.80
N MET A 143 -11.80 3.64 16.83
CA MET A 143 -12.62 2.43 17.00
C MET A 143 -12.01 1.55 18.08
N LEU A 144 -10.70 1.30 18.05
CA LEU A 144 -10.01 0.49 19.06
C LEU A 144 -9.91 1.16 20.44
N LEU A 145 -10.01 2.48 20.54
CA LEU A 145 -10.15 3.19 21.81
C LEU A 145 -11.53 2.96 22.45
N ASN A 146 -12.58 2.93 21.61
CA ASN A 146 -13.95 2.70 22.09
C ASN A 146 -14.27 1.21 22.34
N PHE A 147 -13.56 0.30 21.67
CA PHE A 147 -13.72 -1.16 21.78
C PHE A 147 -12.38 -1.82 22.09
N PRO A 148 -11.83 -1.62 23.30
CA PRO A 148 -10.51 -2.12 23.67
C PRO A 148 -10.40 -3.65 23.62
N GLU A 149 -11.49 -4.37 23.77
CA GLU A 149 -11.57 -5.83 23.62
C GLU A 149 -11.31 -6.32 22.19
N ALA A 150 -11.45 -5.46 21.20
CA ALA A 150 -11.09 -5.77 19.82
C ALA A 150 -9.57 -5.60 19.53
N ARG A 151 -8.79 -5.18 20.54
CA ARG A 151 -7.33 -5.13 20.42
C ARG A 151 -6.75 -6.54 20.54
N ASP A 152 -5.90 -6.87 19.59
CA ASP A 152 -5.16 -8.11 19.56
C ASP A 152 -3.66 -7.80 19.73
N ALA A 153 -2.90 -8.73 20.31
CA ALA A 153 -1.45 -8.65 20.43
C ALA A 153 -0.74 -8.56 19.05
N ARG A 154 -1.44 -8.93 17.99
CA ARG A 154 -0.98 -8.84 16.58
C ARG A 154 -1.30 -7.51 15.92
N GLN A 155 -1.91 -6.56 16.66
CA GLN A 155 -2.19 -5.23 16.14
C GLN A 155 -0.89 -4.56 15.66
N GLY A 156 -0.89 -4.07 14.42
CA GLY A 156 0.31 -3.56 13.77
C GLY A 156 1.19 -4.61 13.10
N GLN A 157 0.81 -5.89 13.18
CA GLN A 157 1.45 -6.98 12.43
C GLN A 157 0.63 -7.35 11.20
N VAL A 158 1.31 -7.91 10.21
CA VAL A 158 0.65 -8.54 9.07
C VAL A 158 -0.06 -9.80 9.55
N VAL A 159 -1.33 -9.95 9.17
CA VAL A 159 -2.12 -11.15 9.47
C VAL A 159 -2.65 -11.70 8.17
N MET A 160 -2.47 -12.99 7.95
CA MET A 160 -3.08 -13.71 6.85
C MET A 160 -3.97 -14.82 7.38
N LEU A 161 -5.25 -14.78 7.02
CA LEU A 161 -6.27 -15.74 7.42
C LEU A 161 -6.75 -16.52 6.20
N ARG A 162 -6.85 -17.83 6.32
CA ARG A 162 -7.57 -18.66 5.36
C ARG A 162 -9.00 -18.85 5.82
N THR A 163 -9.94 -18.22 5.14
CA THR A 163 -11.36 -18.30 5.51
C THR A 163 -12.16 -19.22 4.59
N GLY A 164 -11.71 -19.44 3.35
CA GLY A 164 -12.38 -20.29 2.38
C GLY A 164 -12.49 -21.75 2.85
N GLY A 165 -13.69 -22.32 2.75
CA GLY A 165 -13.96 -23.71 3.20
C GLY A 165 -13.95 -23.89 4.72
N THR A 166 -13.95 -22.81 5.51
CA THR A 166 -13.99 -22.82 6.97
C THR A 166 -15.33 -22.26 7.48
N ARG A 167 -15.55 -22.34 8.80
CA ARG A 167 -16.72 -21.69 9.42
C ARG A 167 -16.72 -20.14 9.31
N TRP A 168 -15.61 -19.56 8.84
CA TRP A 168 -15.42 -18.13 8.64
C TRP A 168 -15.60 -17.68 7.19
N GLU A 169 -16.10 -18.54 6.32
CA GLU A 169 -16.31 -18.24 4.89
C GLU A 169 -17.27 -17.07 4.65
N ASN A 170 -18.17 -16.80 5.61
CA ASN A 170 -19.05 -15.64 5.59
C ASN A 170 -18.33 -14.29 5.60
N ILE A 171 -17.04 -14.25 5.99
CA ILE A 171 -16.20 -13.06 5.90
C ILE A 171 -16.13 -12.55 4.46
N GLY A 172 -16.07 -13.44 3.47
CA GLY A 172 -16.11 -13.08 2.05
C GLY A 172 -17.35 -12.29 1.66
N GLY A 173 -18.53 -12.70 2.15
CA GLY A 173 -19.79 -11.98 1.92
C GLY A 173 -19.79 -10.54 2.50
N LEU A 174 -19.09 -10.31 3.60
CA LEU A 174 -18.94 -8.95 4.15
C LEU A 174 -18.05 -8.07 3.27
N PHE A 175 -17.01 -8.61 2.62
CA PHE A 175 -16.24 -7.88 1.61
C PHE A 175 -17.10 -7.54 0.38
N GLU A 176 -17.93 -8.51 -0.10
CA GLU A 176 -18.82 -8.30 -1.23
C GLU A 176 -19.89 -7.25 -0.92
N ASN A 177 -20.51 -7.30 0.27
CA ASN A 177 -21.44 -6.26 0.73
C ASN A 177 -20.79 -4.88 0.77
N GLY A 178 -19.58 -4.77 1.33
CA GLY A 178 -18.83 -3.52 1.34
C GLY A 178 -18.56 -2.98 -0.07
N LEU A 179 -18.19 -3.85 -1.00
CA LEU A 179 -18.00 -3.47 -2.40
C LEU A 179 -19.29 -2.96 -3.04
N GLN A 180 -20.42 -3.61 -2.77
CA GLN A 180 -21.73 -3.20 -3.27
C GLN A 180 -22.11 -1.81 -2.73
N GLU A 181 -21.93 -1.56 -1.43
CA GLU A 181 -22.22 -0.26 -0.82
C GLU A 181 -21.30 0.84 -1.36
N SER A 182 -20.03 0.54 -1.62
CA SER A 182 -19.09 1.52 -2.21
C SER A 182 -19.45 1.95 -3.62
N GLN A 183 -20.20 1.11 -4.36
CA GLN A 183 -20.68 1.40 -5.71
C GLN A 183 -22.07 2.07 -5.73
N SER A 184 -22.74 2.09 -4.57
CA SER A 184 -24.04 2.73 -4.42
C SER A 184 -23.88 4.25 -4.29
N SER A 185 -24.89 4.98 -4.81
CA SER A 185 -24.95 6.44 -4.76
C SER A 185 -26.02 6.94 -3.79
N THR A 186 -26.53 6.08 -2.89
CA THR A 186 -27.53 6.50 -1.91
C THR A 186 -26.87 7.29 -0.75
N PRO A 187 -27.59 8.21 -0.12
CA PRO A 187 -27.07 8.98 1.01
C PRO A 187 -26.58 8.11 2.18
N GLU A 188 -27.16 6.93 2.35
CA GLU A 188 -26.87 5.98 3.44
C GLU A 188 -25.67 5.09 3.15
N SER A 189 -25.19 5.02 1.90
CA SER A 189 -24.14 4.06 1.47
C SER A 189 -22.89 4.13 2.34
N LEU A 190 -22.41 5.32 2.68
CA LEU A 190 -21.24 5.45 3.54
C LEU A 190 -21.50 4.93 4.95
N LEU A 191 -22.70 5.19 5.51
CA LEU A 191 -23.08 4.68 6.84
C LEU A 191 -23.14 3.16 6.85
N LEU A 192 -23.76 2.56 5.81
CA LEU A 192 -23.85 1.11 5.65
C LEU A 192 -22.47 0.49 5.44
N LEU A 193 -21.61 1.11 4.63
CA LEU A 193 -20.24 0.65 4.42
C LEU A 193 -19.43 0.66 5.74
N VAL A 194 -19.54 1.72 6.53
CA VAL A 194 -18.88 1.80 7.85
C VAL A 194 -19.42 0.73 8.80
N GLY A 195 -20.75 0.55 8.89
CA GLY A 195 -21.38 -0.47 9.72
C GLY A 195 -20.97 -1.90 9.33
N ASN A 196 -20.93 -2.18 8.01
CA ASN A 196 -20.45 -3.45 7.46
C ASN A 196 -18.97 -3.68 7.80
N THR A 197 -18.13 -2.63 7.71
CA THR A 197 -16.72 -2.71 8.07
C THR A 197 -16.51 -3.04 9.55
N LEU A 198 -17.28 -2.44 10.46
CA LEU A 198 -17.22 -2.77 11.88
C LEU A 198 -17.60 -4.23 12.15
N THR A 199 -18.64 -4.72 11.45
CA THR A 199 -19.04 -6.15 11.51
C THR A 199 -17.92 -7.05 11.00
N LEU A 200 -17.32 -6.70 9.86
CA LEU A 200 -16.19 -7.43 9.28
C LEU A 200 -15.01 -7.51 10.25
N LEU A 201 -14.60 -6.38 10.84
CA LEU A 201 -13.51 -6.33 11.83
C LEU A 201 -13.80 -7.22 13.03
N GLY A 202 -15.03 -7.20 13.55
CA GLY A 202 -15.45 -8.08 14.62
C GLY A 202 -15.38 -9.57 14.26
N GLN A 203 -15.77 -9.95 13.04
CA GLN A 203 -15.67 -11.34 12.56
C GLN A 203 -14.22 -11.75 12.34
N ILE A 204 -13.39 -10.88 11.77
CA ILE A 204 -11.95 -11.12 11.61
C ILE A 204 -11.29 -11.31 12.99
N HIS A 205 -11.59 -10.44 13.96
CA HIS A 205 -11.05 -10.58 15.31
C HIS A 205 -11.42 -11.94 15.93
N ARG A 206 -12.68 -12.37 15.81
CA ARG A 206 -13.12 -13.70 16.27
C ARG A 206 -12.36 -14.82 15.55
N ALA A 207 -12.18 -14.72 14.24
CA ALA A 207 -11.45 -15.70 13.46
C ALA A 207 -9.98 -15.78 13.88
N VAL A 208 -9.34 -14.65 14.16
CA VAL A 208 -7.96 -14.56 14.65
C VAL A 208 -7.79 -15.18 16.04
N MET A 209 -8.80 -15.01 16.92
CA MET A 209 -8.78 -15.56 18.28
C MET A 209 -9.19 -17.04 18.34
N ASP A 210 -9.79 -17.56 17.28
CA ASP A 210 -10.18 -18.94 17.18
C ASP A 210 -8.96 -19.85 16.91
N ARG A 211 -8.66 -20.73 17.83
CA ARG A 211 -7.52 -21.66 17.74
C ARG A 211 -7.65 -22.66 16.59
N SER A 212 -8.85 -22.83 16.03
CA SER A 212 -9.08 -23.70 14.86
C SER A 212 -8.88 -22.98 13.54
N THR A 213 -8.68 -21.66 13.55
CA THR A 213 -8.43 -20.89 12.33
C THR A 213 -6.99 -21.07 11.89
N ASP A 214 -6.82 -21.39 10.62
CA ASP A 214 -5.50 -21.46 10.00
C ASP A 214 -4.99 -20.03 9.74
N ILE A 215 -4.27 -19.50 10.73
CA ILE A 215 -3.48 -18.29 10.54
C ILE A 215 -2.22 -18.73 9.79
N MET A 216 -2.19 -18.36 8.53
CA MET A 216 -1.11 -18.73 7.64
C MET A 216 0.22 -18.17 8.15
N ALA A 217 1.14 -19.06 8.43
CA ALA A 217 2.53 -18.65 8.56
C ALA A 217 3.07 -18.23 7.20
N ALA A 218 3.91 -17.20 7.18
CA ALA A 218 4.71 -16.88 6.00
C ALA A 218 5.48 -18.14 5.53
N GLU A 219 5.65 -18.27 4.21
CA GLU A 219 6.51 -19.34 3.69
C GLU A 219 7.91 -19.23 4.30
N LYS A 220 8.59 -20.40 4.45
CA LYS A 220 9.97 -20.37 4.94
C LYS A 220 10.78 -19.36 4.16
N PRO A 221 11.45 -18.41 4.83
CA PRO A 221 12.12 -17.32 4.17
C PRO A 221 13.24 -17.86 3.26
N GLN A 222 13.07 -17.64 1.98
CA GLN A 222 14.10 -17.89 0.98
C GLN A 222 15.13 -16.75 1.02
N LEU A 223 16.16 -16.83 0.20
CA LEU A 223 17.22 -15.81 0.15
C LEU A 223 16.65 -14.38 -0.06
N LEU A 224 15.59 -14.23 -0.88
CA LEU A 224 14.98 -12.91 -1.11
C LEU A 224 14.45 -12.30 0.19
N GLU A 225 13.64 -13.04 0.91
CA GLU A 225 13.00 -12.59 2.15
C GLU A 225 14.04 -12.33 3.25
N GLN A 226 15.08 -13.14 3.31
CA GLN A 226 16.20 -12.94 4.23
C GLN A 226 16.95 -11.65 3.92
N VAL A 227 17.26 -11.38 2.64
CA VAL A 227 17.90 -10.13 2.20
C VAL A 227 16.99 -8.92 2.41
N LEU A 228 15.68 -9.04 2.16
CA LEU A 228 14.72 -7.96 2.41
C LEU A 228 14.63 -7.65 3.91
N SER A 229 14.60 -8.66 4.78
CA SER A 229 14.62 -8.48 6.24
C SER A 229 15.92 -7.81 6.70
N TYR A 230 17.06 -8.17 6.11
CA TYR A 230 18.33 -7.48 6.37
C TYR A 230 18.29 -6.01 5.98
N ILE A 231 17.76 -5.69 4.78
CA ILE A 231 17.59 -4.31 4.31
C ILE A 231 16.74 -3.51 5.29
N GLU A 232 15.57 -4.04 5.70
CA GLU A 232 14.65 -3.36 6.64
C GLU A 232 15.32 -3.02 7.98
N LYS A 233 16.12 -3.95 8.50
CA LYS A 233 16.81 -3.77 9.79
C LYS A 233 17.98 -2.79 9.73
N ASN A 234 18.51 -2.52 8.53
CA ASN A 234 19.73 -1.73 8.35
C ASN A 234 19.51 -0.51 7.44
N LEU A 235 18.26 0.00 7.31
CA LEU A 235 17.95 1.09 6.38
C LEU A 235 18.77 2.35 6.63
N SER A 236 19.08 2.68 7.89
CA SER A 236 19.91 3.81 8.28
C SER A 236 21.40 3.65 7.93
N GLU A 237 21.84 2.42 7.73
CA GLU A 237 23.25 2.09 7.53
C GLU A 237 23.62 2.08 6.03
N LYS A 238 24.92 2.05 5.75
CA LYS A 238 25.42 1.79 4.40
C LYS A 238 25.14 0.34 4.02
N ILE A 239 24.29 0.11 3.03
CA ILE A 239 23.99 -1.22 2.51
C ILE A 239 24.68 -1.40 1.16
N ALA A 240 25.78 -2.15 1.13
CA ALA A 240 26.46 -2.49 -0.10
C ALA A 240 26.10 -3.92 -0.55
N LEU A 241 25.99 -4.12 -1.87
CA LEU A 241 25.66 -5.43 -2.45
C LEU A 241 26.67 -6.50 -2.06
N ALA A 242 27.97 -6.13 -2.01
CA ALA A 242 29.05 -7.02 -1.60
C ALA A 242 28.89 -7.51 -0.15
N ASP A 243 28.52 -6.61 0.76
CA ASP A 243 28.34 -6.95 2.19
C ASP A 243 27.15 -7.91 2.36
N VAL A 244 26.08 -7.67 1.64
CA VAL A 244 24.89 -8.55 1.63
C VAL A 244 25.24 -9.92 1.04
N ALA A 245 25.95 -9.96 -0.07
CA ALA A 245 26.36 -11.21 -0.69
C ALA A 245 27.25 -12.03 0.26
N HIS A 246 28.19 -11.37 0.93
CA HIS A 246 29.04 -12.00 1.95
C HIS A 246 28.22 -12.51 3.15
N GLN A 247 27.29 -11.70 3.68
CA GLN A 247 26.43 -12.05 4.81
C GLN A 247 25.61 -13.33 4.57
N PHE A 248 25.13 -13.53 3.34
CA PHE A 248 24.30 -14.68 2.97
C PHE A 248 25.04 -15.78 2.23
N PHE A 249 26.38 -15.73 2.17
CA PHE A 249 27.23 -16.74 1.54
C PHE A 249 26.88 -17.03 0.07
N VAL A 250 26.57 -15.96 -0.68
CA VAL A 250 26.25 -16.02 -2.11
C VAL A 250 27.08 -15.01 -2.90
N SER A 251 27.07 -15.10 -4.23
CA SER A 251 27.74 -14.10 -5.07
C SER A 251 26.86 -12.84 -5.23
N GLU A 252 27.49 -11.69 -5.47
CA GLU A 252 26.78 -10.43 -5.82
C GLU A 252 25.87 -10.63 -7.04
N SER A 253 26.31 -11.41 -8.03
CA SER A 253 25.50 -11.72 -9.20
C SER A 253 24.24 -12.49 -8.84
N THR A 254 24.31 -13.41 -7.85
CA THR A 254 23.14 -14.14 -7.34
C THR A 254 22.11 -13.18 -6.75
N VAL A 255 22.53 -12.26 -5.88
CA VAL A 255 21.62 -11.27 -5.28
C VAL A 255 21.06 -10.35 -6.38
N SER A 256 21.88 -9.83 -7.27
CA SER A 256 21.44 -8.95 -8.37
C SER A 256 20.40 -9.61 -9.29
N GLN A 257 20.63 -10.87 -9.67
CA GLN A 257 19.69 -11.63 -10.51
C GLN A 257 18.39 -11.95 -9.76
N LEU A 258 18.48 -12.28 -8.46
CA LEU A 258 17.33 -12.54 -7.62
C LEU A 258 16.39 -11.34 -7.59
N PHE A 259 16.92 -10.13 -7.33
CA PHE A 259 16.14 -8.90 -7.32
C PHE A 259 15.52 -8.58 -8.68
N ARG A 260 16.31 -8.65 -9.77
CA ARG A 260 15.79 -8.43 -11.13
C ARG A 260 14.69 -9.42 -11.48
N LYS A 261 14.87 -10.71 -11.18
CA LYS A 261 13.93 -11.77 -11.55
C LYS A 261 12.66 -11.76 -10.69
N LYS A 262 12.79 -11.55 -9.38
CA LYS A 262 11.66 -11.63 -8.44
C LYS A 262 11.01 -10.28 -8.15
N MET A 263 11.80 -9.22 -8.08
CA MET A 263 11.32 -7.88 -7.74
C MET A 263 11.15 -6.97 -8.98
N GLY A 264 11.67 -7.36 -10.14
CA GLY A 264 11.63 -6.54 -11.35
C GLY A 264 12.50 -5.28 -11.30
N VAL A 265 13.24 -5.07 -10.21
CA VAL A 265 14.11 -3.90 -9.99
C VAL A 265 15.52 -4.33 -9.57
N SER A 266 16.49 -3.41 -9.63
CA SER A 266 17.82 -3.68 -9.10
C SER A 266 17.82 -3.67 -7.56
N PHE A 267 18.82 -4.33 -6.95
CA PHE A 267 19.04 -4.33 -5.50
C PHE A 267 19.06 -2.90 -4.92
N TYR A 268 19.87 -2.01 -5.48
CA TYR A 268 19.96 -0.63 -4.99
C TYR A 268 18.67 0.17 -5.18
N ARG A 269 17.93 -0.09 -6.25
CA ARG A 269 16.61 0.50 -6.45
C ARG A 269 15.64 0.07 -5.36
N CYS A 270 15.64 -1.21 -4.99
CA CYS A 270 14.81 -1.73 -3.90
C CYS A 270 15.19 -1.09 -2.55
N VAL A 271 16.49 -0.98 -2.23
CA VAL A 271 16.97 -0.28 -1.02
C VAL A 271 16.48 1.17 -0.99
N THR A 272 16.61 1.88 -2.12
CA THR A 272 16.16 3.28 -2.23
C THR A 272 14.65 3.40 -2.01
N GLN A 273 13.84 2.54 -2.63
CA GLN A 273 12.39 2.56 -2.46
C GLN A 273 11.98 2.33 -0.99
N ARG A 274 12.60 1.37 -0.30
CA ARG A 274 12.32 1.09 1.12
C ARG A 274 12.72 2.27 2.02
N ARG A 275 13.86 2.90 1.76
CA ARG A 275 14.26 4.14 2.45
C ARG A 275 13.25 5.27 2.25
N LEU A 276 12.74 5.43 1.03
CA LEU A 276 11.75 6.46 0.72
C LEU A 276 10.40 6.17 1.37
N ILE A 277 9.99 4.91 1.47
CA ILE A 277 8.80 4.49 2.22
C ILE A 277 8.95 4.85 3.71
N ALA A 278 10.08 4.49 4.32
CA ALA A 278 10.36 4.85 5.70
C ALA A 278 10.42 6.38 5.91
N ALA A 279 10.99 7.11 4.93
CA ALA A 279 11.03 8.57 4.96
C ALA A 279 9.65 9.20 4.97
N LYS A 280 8.69 8.68 4.18
CA LYS A 280 7.31 9.17 4.18
C LYS A 280 6.65 9.04 5.56
N ALA A 281 6.83 7.90 6.22
CA ALA A 281 6.32 7.67 7.57
C ALA A 281 6.90 8.71 8.56
N LEU A 282 8.22 8.91 8.56
CA LEU A 282 8.87 9.89 9.42
C LEU A 282 8.44 11.35 9.13
N ILE A 283 8.20 11.70 7.86
CA ILE A 283 7.67 13.02 7.49
C ILE A 283 6.26 13.21 8.04
N THR A 284 5.40 12.21 7.90
CA THR A 284 4.02 12.24 8.41
C THR A 284 3.98 12.35 9.94
N GLU A 285 4.94 11.77 10.64
CA GLU A 285 5.15 11.91 12.08
C GLU A 285 5.70 13.29 12.50
N GLY A 286 6.01 14.16 11.53
CA GLY A 286 6.49 15.52 11.79
C GLY A 286 8.00 15.67 12.02
N ASN A 287 8.80 14.63 11.73
CA ASN A 287 10.25 14.72 11.88
C ASN A 287 10.86 15.79 10.95
N PRO A 288 11.91 16.52 11.38
CA PRO A 288 12.66 17.43 10.52
C PRO A 288 13.26 16.72 9.31
N LEU A 289 13.20 17.34 8.12
CA LEU A 289 13.57 16.67 6.85
C LEU A 289 15.04 16.24 6.79
N GLU A 290 15.92 17.01 7.44
CA GLU A 290 17.35 16.69 7.56
C GLU A 290 17.54 15.40 8.38
N GLN A 291 16.81 15.27 9.50
CA GLN A 291 16.83 14.06 10.32
C GLN A 291 16.18 12.87 9.61
N VAL A 292 15.15 13.11 8.79
CA VAL A 292 14.55 12.05 7.96
C VAL A 292 15.60 11.48 7.00
N ALA A 293 16.38 12.32 6.31
CA ALA A 293 17.42 11.87 5.41
C ALA A 293 18.46 10.99 6.12
N GLU A 294 18.91 11.42 7.30
CA GLU A 294 19.88 10.68 8.14
C GLU A 294 19.30 9.35 8.62
N LYS A 295 18.13 9.36 9.27
CA LYS A 295 17.47 8.16 9.84
C LYS A 295 17.14 7.11 8.78
N THR A 296 16.97 7.52 7.53
CA THR A 296 16.66 6.62 6.41
C THR A 296 17.89 6.27 5.56
N GLY A 297 19.10 6.63 6.00
CA GLY A 297 20.35 6.21 5.40
C GLY A 297 20.69 6.87 4.06
N PHE A 298 20.10 8.02 3.76
CA PHE A 298 20.59 8.89 2.70
C PHE A 298 21.78 9.67 3.24
N GLY A 299 22.92 9.59 2.57
CA GLY A 299 24.18 10.19 3.06
C GLY A 299 24.10 11.71 3.26
N ASP A 300 23.20 12.40 2.52
CA ASP A 300 22.93 13.83 2.66
C ASP A 300 21.49 14.16 2.23
N TYR A 301 21.03 15.34 2.64
CA TYR A 301 19.69 15.83 2.27
C TYR A 301 19.50 15.99 0.75
N SER A 302 20.54 16.34 0.00
CA SER A 302 20.45 16.53 -1.44
C SER A 302 20.21 15.20 -2.17
N ALA A 303 20.85 14.12 -1.73
CA ALA A 303 20.62 12.78 -2.26
C ALA A 303 19.20 12.32 -1.93
N PHE A 304 18.73 12.52 -0.71
CA PHE A 304 17.35 12.26 -0.29
C PHE A 304 16.35 13.04 -1.14
N TYR A 305 16.53 14.36 -1.27
CA TYR A 305 15.64 15.23 -2.04
C TYR A 305 15.50 14.74 -3.49
N ARG A 306 16.62 14.46 -4.17
CA ARG A 306 16.60 13.97 -5.55
C ARG A 306 15.88 12.63 -5.69
N ALA A 307 16.19 11.68 -4.81
CA ALA A 307 15.55 10.37 -4.82
C ALA A 307 14.03 10.47 -4.55
N PHE A 308 13.63 11.28 -3.57
CA PHE A 308 12.23 11.49 -3.23
C PHE A 308 11.45 12.14 -4.38
N LYS A 309 12.00 13.22 -4.97
CA LYS A 309 11.37 13.92 -6.10
C LYS A 309 11.29 13.03 -7.34
N GLN A 310 12.30 12.21 -7.60
CA GLN A 310 12.30 11.25 -8.72
C GLN A 310 11.23 10.15 -8.52
N GLU A 311 11.06 9.66 -7.29
CA GLU A 311 10.10 8.58 -7.00
C GLU A 311 8.65 9.08 -7.00
N TYR A 312 8.40 10.21 -6.35
CA TYR A 312 7.05 10.70 -6.07
C TYR A 312 6.63 11.92 -6.88
N GLY A 313 7.50 12.46 -7.73
CA GLY A 313 7.21 13.67 -8.54
C GLY A 313 7.24 14.97 -7.76
N ILE A 314 7.20 14.94 -6.43
CA ILE A 314 7.17 16.12 -5.55
C ILE A 314 8.33 16.14 -4.57
N SER A 315 8.65 17.31 -4.03
CA SER A 315 9.70 17.42 -3.03
C SER A 315 9.24 16.92 -1.65
N PRO A 316 10.18 16.51 -0.74
CA PRO A 316 9.84 16.14 0.64
C PRO A 316 9.08 17.24 1.39
N ARG A 317 9.40 18.54 1.12
CA ARG A 317 8.73 19.69 1.73
C ARG A 317 7.29 19.81 1.22
N GLN A 318 7.06 19.65 -0.08
CA GLN A 318 5.73 19.64 -0.68
C GLN A 318 4.89 18.49 -0.12
N TYR A 319 5.47 17.28 -0.04
CA TYR A 319 4.81 16.14 0.57
C TYR A 319 4.39 16.44 2.02
N ARG A 320 5.30 16.99 2.85
CA ARG A 320 4.98 17.39 4.22
C ARG A 320 3.83 18.39 4.28
N ASN A 321 3.82 19.40 3.40
CA ASN A 321 2.75 20.39 3.36
C ASN A 321 1.39 19.78 2.97
N LEU A 322 1.39 18.74 2.12
CA LEU A 322 0.18 17.98 1.77
C LEU A 322 -0.34 17.11 2.93
N GLN A 323 0.54 16.66 3.84
CA GLN A 323 0.17 15.88 5.02
C GLN A 323 -0.16 16.77 6.22
N GLY A 324 0.45 17.95 6.29
CA GLY A 324 0.27 18.92 7.37
C GLY A 324 -1.03 19.70 7.19
N LYS A 325 -1.98 19.31 7.98
CA LYS A 325 -3.11 20.15 8.35
C LYS A 325 -2.94 20.63 9.76
#